data_e86f4cde08e9b547a9d93081c912f9fa
#
_entry.id   e86f4cde08e9b547a9d93081c912f9fa
#
_cell.length_a   1.000
_cell.length_b   1.000
_cell.length_c   1.000
_cell.angle_alpha   90.00
_cell.angle_beta   90.00
_cell.angle_gamma   90.00
#
_symmetry.space_group_name_H-M   'P 1'
#
loop_
_entity.id
_entity.type
_entity.pdbx_description
1 polymer ?
#
loop_
_entity_poly.entity_id
_entity_poly.type
_entity_poly.pdbx_seq_one_letter_code
_entity_poly.pdbx_strand_id
1 'polypeptide(L)'
;MSFVTFEASMSSGQKQPKSLKYSDAGVDIDEGDALIGDIAPHAKRTKRAGASTDLGGFGGLFDTKAAGFHDPILVAATDGVGTKLELAKTTGLHRGVGIDLVAMCANDILAQGAMPLFFLDYFATGKLERGMAVEV
;
A
#
# COMPACT_ATOMS: atom_id res chain seq x y z
N MET A 1 11.79 -36.96 65.25
CA MET A 1 11.93 -36.78 63.79
C MET A 1 10.91 -35.75 63.38
N SER A 2 11.31 -34.49 63.33
CA SER A 2 10.40 -33.37 62.98
C SER A 2 10.51 -33.08 61.46
N PHE A 3 9.40 -33.18 60.75
CA PHE A 3 9.33 -32.75 59.37
C PHE A 3 9.01 -31.25 59.31
N VAL A 4 9.91 -30.48 58.73
CA VAL A 4 9.67 -29.07 58.39
C VAL A 4 9.07 -29.02 56.99
N THR A 5 7.81 -28.63 56.89
CA THR A 5 7.14 -28.33 55.61
C THR A 5 7.49 -26.91 55.20
N PHE A 6 8.16 -26.77 54.06
CA PHE A 6 8.46 -25.48 53.45
C PHE A 6 7.28 -25.10 52.53
N GLU A 7 6.41 -24.19 52.97
CA GLU A 7 5.41 -23.57 52.08
C GLU A 7 6.07 -22.47 51.26
N ALA A 8 6.29 -22.74 50.00
CA ALA A 8 6.71 -21.73 49.03
C ALA A 8 5.46 -20.93 48.58
N SER A 9 5.31 -19.72 49.12
CA SER A 9 4.36 -18.73 48.62
C SER A 9 4.82 -18.24 47.25
N MET A 10 4.28 -18.81 46.18
CA MET A 10 4.44 -18.27 44.84
C MET A 10 3.33 -17.25 44.55
N SER A 11 3.57 -16.00 44.89
CA SER A 11 2.82 -14.87 44.37
C SER A 11 3.30 -14.56 42.96
N SER A 12 2.80 -15.28 41.95
CA SER A 12 3.03 -14.94 40.55
C SER A 12 1.90 -14.02 40.05
N GLY A 13 2.12 -12.73 40.26
CA GLY A 13 1.36 -11.71 39.53
C GLY A 13 1.77 -11.70 38.05
N GLN A 14 1.48 -12.76 37.30
CA GLN A 14 1.58 -12.74 35.86
C GLN A 14 0.47 -11.83 35.33
N LYS A 15 0.86 -10.58 34.95
CA LYS A 15 0.03 -9.76 34.08
C LYS A 15 -0.22 -10.58 32.81
N GLN A 16 -1.49 -10.94 32.57
CA GLN A 16 -1.85 -11.56 31.29
C GLN A 16 -1.33 -10.67 30.15
N PRO A 17 -0.69 -11.25 29.13
CA PRO A 17 -0.23 -10.48 28.00
C PRO A 17 -1.43 -9.76 27.39
N LYS A 18 -1.34 -8.42 27.27
CA LYS A 18 -2.36 -7.59 26.64
C LYS A 18 -2.57 -8.14 25.22
N SER A 19 -3.79 -8.50 24.88
CA SER A 19 -4.14 -8.94 23.52
C SER A 19 -3.71 -7.85 22.54
N LEU A 20 -2.79 -8.18 21.65
CA LEU A 20 -2.36 -7.28 20.58
C LEU A 20 -3.50 -7.13 19.57
N LYS A 21 -3.86 -5.88 19.28
CA LYS A 21 -4.81 -5.54 18.22
C LYS A 21 -4.06 -5.02 17.01
N TYR A 22 -4.66 -5.10 15.84
CA TYR A 22 -4.11 -4.51 14.61
C TYR A 22 -3.81 -3.01 14.76
N SER A 23 -4.67 -2.28 15.47
CA SER A 23 -4.45 -0.87 15.78
C SER A 23 -3.18 -0.59 16.62
N ASP A 24 -2.76 -1.54 17.47
CA ASP A 24 -1.52 -1.42 18.24
C ASP A 24 -0.28 -1.53 17.33
N ALA A 25 -0.43 -2.14 16.15
CA ALA A 25 0.59 -2.24 15.10
C ALA A 25 0.47 -1.15 14.02
N GLY A 26 -0.38 -0.15 14.22
CA GLY A 26 -0.58 0.95 13.25
C GLY A 26 -1.50 0.59 12.08
N VAL A 27 -2.17 -0.58 12.12
CA VAL A 27 -3.12 -1.01 11.10
C VAL A 27 -4.54 -0.62 11.54
N ASP A 28 -5.15 0.30 10.79
CA ASP A 28 -6.53 0.73 10.96
C ASP A 28 -7.31 0.42 9.68
N ILE A 29 -8.23 -0.54 9.79
CA ILE A 29 -9.03 -1.03 8.65
C ILE A 29 -10.02 0.04 8.21
N ASP A 30 -10.65 0.73 9.15
CA ASP A 30 -11.65 1.76 8.86
C ASP A 30 -11.02 2.96 8.13
N GLU A 31 -9.80 3.37 8.54
CA GLU A 31 -9.04 4.40 7.83
C GLU A 31 -8.60 3.92 6.43
N GLY A 32 -8.28 2.64 6.26
CA GLY A 32 -7.99 2.05 4.97
C GLY A 32 -9.18 2.11 4.02
N ASP A 33 -10.35 1.72 4.48
CA ASP A 33 -11.60 1.76 3.72
C ASP A 33 -12.01 3.20 3.36
N ALA A 34 -11.81 4.13 4.30
CA ALA A 34 -12.06 5.55 4.06
C ALA A 34 -11.11 6.12 2.99
N LEU A 35 -9.81 5.73 3.01
CA LEU A 35 -8.86 6.12 1.98
C LEU A 35 -9.30 5.63 0.59
N ILE A 36 -9.75 4.38 0.47
CA ILE A 36 -10.27 3.84 -0.81
C ILE A 36 -11.40 4.72 -1.34
N GLY A 37 -12.31 5.16 -0.47
CA GLY A 37 -13.38 6.10 -0.83
C GLY A 37 -12.84 7.43 -1.38
N ASP A 38 -11.83 8.00 -0.74
CA ASP A 38 -11.25 9.29 -1.12
C ASP A 38 -10.48 9.21 -2.45
N ILE A 39 -9.75 8.12 -2.71
CA ILE A 39 -8.96 7.98 -3.95
C ILE A 39 -9.76 7.45 -5.14
N ALA A 40 -10.93 6.86 -4.92
CA ALA A 40 -11.77 6.30 -6.00
C ALA A 40 -12.09 7.31 -7.13
N PRO A 41 -12.39 8.61 -6.85
CA PRO A 41 -12.58 9.61 -7.91
C PRO A 41 -11.32 9.84 -8.75
N HIS A 42 -10.14 9.72 -8.15
CA HIS A 42 -8.85 9.86 -8.84
C HIS A 42 -8.63 8.67 -9.78
N ALA A 43 -8.82 7.44 -9.30
CA ALA A 43 -8.75 6.24 -10.13
C ALA A 43 -9.74 6.28 -11.32
N LYS A 44 -10.97 6.74 -11.10
CA LYS A 44 -11.96 6.89 -12.17
C LYS A 44 -11.52 7.83 -13.29
N ARG A 45 -10.72 8.85 -13.02
CA ARG A 45 -10.19 9.76 -14.04
C ARG A 45 -9.16 9.11 -14.96
N THR A 46 -8.54 8.01 -14.54
CA THR A 46 -7.58 7.25 -15.34
C THR A 46 -8.22 6.14 -16.17
N LYS A 47 -9.56 6.07 -16.21
CA LYS A 47 -10.30 5.05 -16.94
C LYS A 47 -9.95 5.03 -18.41
N ARG A 48 -9.65 3.84 -18.92
CA ARG A 48 -9.40 3.57 -20.34
C ARG A 48 -9.90 2.18 -20.72
N ALA A 49 -9.99 1.91 -22.03
CA ALA A 49 -10.40 0.61 -22.51
C ALA A 49 -9.48 -0.50 -21.95
N GLY A 50 -10.07 -1.57 -21.47
CA GLY A 50 -9.36 -2.72 -20.91
C GLY A 50 -8.99 -2.59 -19.43
N ALA A 51 -8.85 -1.38 -18.87
CA ALA A 51 -8.48 -1.20 -17.48
C ALA A 51 -9.70 -1.17 -16.55
N SER A 52 -9.70 -2.00 -15.50
CA SER A 52 -10.61 -1.82 -14.37
C SER A 52 -10.09 -0.69 -13.48
N THR A 53 -11.00 0.19 -13.07
CA THR A 53 -10.70 1.26 -12.11
C THR A 53 -11.38 1.03 -10.77
N ASP A 54 -11.93 -0.16 -10.55
CA ASP A 54 -12.54 -0.53 -9.30
C ASP A 54 -11.45 -0.83 -8.27
N LEU A 55 -11.47 -0.09 -7.17
CA LEU A 55 -10.54 -0.23 -6.06
C LEU A 55 -11.09 -1.18 -4.99
N GLY A 56 -10.21 -1.75 -4.17
CA GLY A 56 -10.58 -2.62 -3.05
C GLY A 56 -10.61 -4.11 -3.37
N GLY A 57 -10.30 -4.52 -4.61
CA GLY A 57 -10.07 -5.92 -4.97
C GLY A 57 -8.65 -6.39 -4.63
N PHE A 58 -8.41 -7.71 -4.74
CA PHE A 58 -7.08 -8.30 -4.49
C PHE A 58 -6.11 -8.18 -5.66
N GLY A 59 -6.53 -7.60 -6.79
CA GLY A 59 -5.68 -7.39 -7.96
C GLY A 59 -6.34 -6.51 -9.00
N GLY A 60 -5.51 -5.86 -9.82
CA GLY A 60 -5.97 -5.09 -10.98
C GLY A 60 -6.24 -6.00 -12.17
N LEU A 61 -7.30 -5.70 -12.92
CA LEU A 61 -7.66 -6.40 -14.15
C LEU A 61 -7.38 -5.53 -15.35
N PHE A 62 -6.75 -6.10 -16.37
CA PHE A 62 -6.60 -5.46 -17.67
C PHE A 62 -6.99 -6.44 -18.78
N ASP A 63 -8.04 -6.09 -19.52
CA ASP A 63 -8.52 -6.86 -20.67
C ASP A 63 -7.86 -6.34 -21.94
N THR A 64 -6.85 -7.07 -22.41
CA THR A 64 -6.09 -6.72 -23.62
C THR A 64 -6.97 -6.72 -24.87
N LYS A 65 -7.96 -7.61 -24.95
CA LYS A 65 -8.88 -7.69 -26.07
C LYS A 65 -9.83 -6.50 -26.10
N ALA A 66 -10.40 -6.11 -24.96
CA ALA A 66 -11.23 -4.92 -24.85
C ALA A 66 -10.44 -3.64 -25.14
N ALA A 67 -9.13 -3.64 -24.89
CA ALA A 67 -8.22 -2.55 -25.27
C ALA A 67 -7.82 -2.55 -26.75
N GLY A 68 -8.28 -3.52 -27.54
CA GLY A 68 -8.03 -3.61 -28.98
C GLY A 68 -6.71 -4.29 -29.36
N PHE A 69 -6.04 -4.95 -28.43
CA PHE A 69 -4.81 -5.70 -28.73
C PHE A 69 -5.13 -7.11 -29.19
N HIS A 70 -4.36 -7.58 -30.16
CA HIS A 70 -4.40 -8.94 -30.66
C HIS A 70 -3.04 -9.61 -30.40
N ASP A 71 -3.04 -10.64 -29.57
CA ASP A 71 -1.85 -11.41 -29.19
C ASP A 71 -0.64 -10.56 -28.71
N PRO A 72 -0.84 -9.68 -27.70
CA PRO A 72 0.21 -8.77 -27.26
C PRO A 72 1.25 -9.48 -26.39
N ILE A 73 2.50 -9.02 -26.47
CA ILE A 73 3.51 -9.28 -25.44
C ILE A 73 3.35 -8.22 -24.35
N LEU A 74 3.22 -8.65 -23.08
CA LEU A 74 3.15 -7.75 -21.96
C LEU A 74 4.56 -7.46 -21.42
N VAL A 75 4.85 -6.18 -21.24
CA VAL A 75 6.05 -5.70 -20.54
C VAL A 75 5.62 -5.19 -19.17
N ALA A 76 6.27 -5.66 -18.12
CA ALA A 76 6.03 -5.23 -16.77
C ALA A 76 7.30 -4.60 -16.19
N ALA A 77 7.16 -3.46 -15.54
CA ALA A 77 8.20 -2.77 -14.80
C ALA A 77 7.68 -2.35 -13.45
N THR A 78 8.57 -2.25 -12.48
CA THR A 78 8.28 -1.74 -11.14
C THR A 78 9.47 -0.94 -10.65
N ASP A 79 9.20 0.18 -10.01
CA ASP A 79 10.20 1.05 -9.42
C ASP A 79 9.71 1.58 -8.08
N GLY A 80 10.62 2.14 -7.30
CA GLY A 80 10.36 2.81 -6.03
C GLY A 80 10.92 4.23 -6.04
N VAL A 81 10.26 5.14 -5.30
CA VAL A 81 10.68 6.56 -5.27
C VAL A 81 12.07 6.77 -4.66
N GLY A 82 12.55 5.81 -3.86
CA GLY A 82 13.88 5.83 -3.27
C GLY A 82 14.05 6.96 -2.22
N THR A 83 15.23 7.59 -2.22
CA THR A 83 15.63 8.59 -1.22
C THR A 83 14.83 9.90 -1.27
N LYS A 84 14.09 10.18 -2.33
CA LYS A 84 13.16 11.33 -2.39
C LYS A 84 12.14 11.31 -1.27
N LEU A 85 11.77 10.12 -0.75
CA LEU A 85 10.86 10.00 0.38
C LEU A 85 11.37 10.72 1.63
N GLU A 86 12.67 10.76 1.86
CA GLU A 86 13.25 11.49 3.00
C GLU A 86 13.11 13.01 2.83
N LEU A 87 13.22 13.49 1.59
CA LEU A 87 12.96 14.91 1.28
C LEU A 87 11.48 15.24 1.48
N ALA A 88 10.57 14.39 0.99
CA ALA A 88 9.14 14.57 1.16
C ALA A 88 8.74 14.60 2.63
N LYS A 89 9.28 13.70 3.45
CA LYS A 89 9.06 13.71 4.91
C LYS A 89 9.56 14.99 5.56
N THR A 90 10.75 15.47 5.18
CA THR A 90 11.37 16.65 5.78
C THR A 90 10.66 17.94 5.40
N THR A 91 10.19 18.03 4.16
CA THR A 91 9.57 19.24 3.59
C THR A 91 8.05 19.27 3.71
N GLY A 92 7.41 18.13 3.94
CA GLY A 92 5.96 17.98 3.88
C GLY A 92 5.37 18.06 2.46
N LEU A 93 6.20 17.98 1.42
CA LEU A 93 5.78 18.06 0.02
C LEU A 93 5.61 16.65 -0.56
N HIS A 94 4.42 16.08 -0.46
CA HIS A 94 4.16 14.69 -0.84
C HIS A 94 3.65 14.53 -2.28
N ARG A 95 2.94 15.51 -2.82
CA ARG A 95 2.27 15.43 -4.12
C ARG A 95 3.19 15.03 -5.29
N GLY A 96 4.45 15.50 -5.28
CA GLY A 96 5.42 15.18 -6.33
C GLY A 96 5.87 13.74 -6.34
N VAL A 97 5.76 13.05 -5.20
CA VAL A 97 6.22 11.66 -5.03
C VAL A 97 5.43 10.70 -5.92
N GLY A 98 4.11 10.79 -5.94
CA GLY A 98 3.26 9.94 -6.78
C GLY A 98 3.47 10.19 -8.27
N ILE A 99 3.63 11.46 -8.67
CA ILE A 99 3.93 11.84 -10.06
C ILE A 99 5.26 11.21 -10.50
N ASP A 100 6.31 11.34 -9.69
CA ASP A 100 7.62 10.78 -9.97
C ASP A 100 7.59 9.25 -10.08
N LEU A 101 6.87 8.58 -9.18
CA LEU A 101 6.74 7.13 -9.20
C LEU A 101 6.12 6.62 -10.50
N VAL A 102 5.01 7.21 -10.92
CA VAL A 102 4.35 6.84 -12.19
C VAL A 102 5.28 7.14 -13.38
N ALA A 103 5.97 8.29 -13.37
CA ALA A 103 6.89 8.67 -14.44
C ALA A 103 8.07 7.69 -14.55
N MET A 104 8.65 7.26 -13.44
CA MET A 104 9.77 6.30 -13.42
C MET A 104 9.34 4.96 -14.00
N CYS A 105 8.23 4.38 -13.55
CA CYS A 105 7.70 3.14 -14.09
C CYS A 105 7.32 3.26 -15.58
N ALA A 106 6.71 4.38 -15.98
CA ALA A 106 6.37 4.62 -17.38
C ALA A 106 7.60 4.74 -18.28
N ASN A 107 8.67 5.39 -17.81
CA ASN A 107 9.93 5.51 -18.55
C ASN A 107 10.58 4.14 -18.80
N ASP A 108 10.53 3.24 -17.83
CA ASP A 108 11.07 1.88 -18.00
C ASP A 108 10.29 1.11 -19.07
N ILE A 109 8.98 1.23 -19.09
CA ILE A 109 8.11 0.64 -20.12
C ILE A 109 8.45 1.23 -21.51
N LEU A 110 8.58 2.57 -21.60
CA LEU A 110 8.90 3.26 -22.83
C LEU A 110 10.30 2.89 -23.36
N ALA A 111 11.28 2.70 -22.46
CA ALA A 111 12.62 2.27 -22.82
C ALA A 111 12.65 0.88 -23.48
N GLN A 112 11.67 0.03 -23.19
CA GLN A 112 11.44 -1.25 -23.85
C GLN A 112 10.64 -1.14 -25.16
N GLY A 113 10.26 0.07 -25.58
CA GLY A 113 9.41 0.29 -26.75
C GLY A 113 7.94 -0.09 -26.53
N ALA A 114 7.52 -0.25 -25.30
CA ALA A 114 6.16 -0.62 -24.94
C ALA A 114 5.31 0.59 -24.54
N MET A 115 3.99 0.47 -24.68
CA MET A 115 3.02 1.50 -24.29
C MET A 115 2.52 1.22 -22.87
N PRO A 116 2.56 2.21 -21.94
CA PRO A 116 1.96 2.06 -20.62
C PRO A 116 0.44 1.79 -20.72
N LEU A 117 -0.02 0.73 -20.09
CA LEU A 117 -1.41 0.28 -20.15
C LEU A 117 -2.17 0.56 -18.87
N PHE A 118 -1.61 0.19 -17.73
CA PHE A 118 -2.18 0.39 -16.41
C PHE A 118 -1.05 0.49 -15.39
N PHE A 119 -1.37 0.98 -14.21
CA PHE A 119 -0.45 1.12 -13.09
C PHE A 119 -1.00 0.39 -11.88
N LEU A 120 -0.14 -0.32 -11.19
CA LEU A 120 -0.43 -0.93 -9.89
C LEU A 120 0.50 -0.29 -8.87
N ASP A 121 -0.07 0.21 -7.79
CA ASP A 121 0.71 0.79 -6.70
C ASP A 121 0.60 -0.04 -5.43
N TYR A 122 1.58 0.11 -4.58
CA TYR A 122 1.60 -0.39 -3.23
C TYR A 122 2.05 0.72 -2.27
N PHE A 123 1.14 1.20 -1.47
CA PHE A 123 1.42 2.24 -0.50
C PHE A 123 1.75 1.62 0.86
N ALA A 124 3.04 1.63 1.24
CA ALA A 124 3.51 1.10 2.51
C ALA A 124 3.81 2.26 3.48
N THR A 125 3.23 2.19 4.67
CA THR A 125 3.44 3.18 5.73
C THR A 125 3.40 2.52 7.11
N GLY A 126 4.13 3.06 8.08
CA GLY A 126 4.08 2.58 9.47
C GLY A 126 2.77 2.94 10.18
N LYS A 127 2.16 4.06 9.79
CA LYS A 127 0.84 4.50 10.21
C LYS A 127 0.19 5.22 9.05
N LEU A 128 -1.06 4.87 8.74
CA LEU A 128 -1.80 5.52 7.68
C LEU A 128 -2.23 6.94 8.11
N GLU A 129 -1.80 7.92 7.35
CA GLU A 129 -2.27 9.31 7.44
C GLU A 129 -3.03 9.63 6.15
N ARG A 130 -4.36 9.55 6.21
CA ARG A 130 -5.24 9.58 5.04
C ARG A 130 -5.04 10.83 4.17
N GLY A 131 -4.89 12.01 4.78
CA GLY A 131 -4.68 13.24 4.02
C GLY A 131 -3.41 13.20 3.17
N MET A 132 -2.31 12.73 3.73
CA MET A 132 -1.04 12.57 3.01
C MET A 132 -1.14 11.49 1.92
N ALA A 133 -1.79 10.37 2.22
CA ALA A 133 -1.96 9.28 1.25
C ALA A 133 -2.81 9.71 0.03
N VAL A 134 -3.83 10.55 0.23
CA VAL A 134 -4.62 11.14 -0.87
C VAL A 134 -3.80 12.13 -1.70
N GLU A 135 -2.87 12.85 -1.06
CA GLU A 135 -2.01 13.82 -1.77
C GLU A 135 -1.02 13.12 -2.71
N VAL A 136 -0.46 11.96 -2.29
CA VAL A 136 0.43 11.12 -3.08
C VAL A 136 -0.31 10.44 -4.21
#